data_a1879f10eaca486b842ff085208977cb
#
_entry.id   a1879f10eaca486b842ff085208977cb
#
_cell.length_a   1.000
_cell.length_b   1.000
_cell.length_c   1.000
_cell.angle_alpha   90.00
_cell.angle_beta   90.00
_cell.angle_gamma   90.00
#
_symmetry.space_group_name_H-M   'P 1'
#
loop_
_entity.id
_entity.type
_entity.pdbx_description
1 polymer ?
#
loop_
_entity_poly.entity_id
_entity_poly.type
_entity_poly.pdbx_seq_one_letter_code
_entity_poly.pdbx_strand_id
1 'polypeptide(L)'
;MGLALSGLASGFDWKSIVDQLIEVSRAPQNRMRTEKSQLSAKNTALNDIKGLVSSFKSSLTSLNSAEGFQKKSAAFANSTTTWSATADTDAPSGTYEFNFVSKATASKLTGAAGIATPLTAGTTLSNLPVGRTITGGTFTVDGAQVTIATSDTLDDVMAAITAQTGGSVTASYNSLTDKIDLVKGAGGSISLGASNDTSNFLQAMRLSSGTTPVASSTTLSSPKLSGSIDSANLSGWAGTGVSDSILINGSEITYNSATDSLQSLMNKINSSAAGVTATYDVSAGKFLLTNKNTGNVGITVTDGMGAGGLAAAMGLTTGTLASGADAVFTVNGGGNISSRSNTLDESAHGITGLSVNAKYDAVNLANNTQTITVSGDAASTKAALNTFIEKYNAVQNAIDKYTKVTVDGTKVTSSVLSGSRELASISRELRRMLYATGKDQNGAELSGTVKRLSDLGVNFAGIENTI
;
A
#
# COMPACT_ATOMS: atom_id res chain seq x y z
N MET A 1 -19.45 63.82 -24.03
CA MET A 1 -19.49 63.82 -25.52
C MET A 1 -18.85 65.12 -25.99
N GLY A 2 -17.54 65.18 -26.28
CA GLY A 2 -16.84 66.27 -26.91
C GLY A 2 -16.66 65.93 -28.40
N LEU A 3 -17.48 66.46 -29.22
CA LEU A 3 -17.28 66.40 -30.68
C LEU A 3 -16.07 67.29 -31.02
N ALA A 4 -14.92 66.69 -31.23
CA ALA A 4 -13.79 67.38 -31.83
C ALA A 4 -14.06 67.60 -33.33
N LEU A 5 -14.63 68.69 -33.67
CA LEU A 5 -14.62 69.22 -35.02
C LEU A 5 -13.20 69.72 -35.34
N SER A 6 -12.29 68.82 -35.64
CA SER A 6 -10.94 69.12 -36.09
C SER A 6 -10.89 69.01 -37.59
N GLY A 7 -10.65 70.11 -38.35
CA GLY A 7 -10.25 70.02 -39.74
C GLY A 7 -11.18 70.62 -40.77
N LEU A 8 -12.36 71.15 -40.42
CA LEU A 8 -13.33 71.65 -41.43
C LEU A 8 -13.04 73.04 -41.97
N ALA A 9 -12.10 73.82 -41.41
CA ALA A 9 -11.78 75.19 -41.83
C ALA A 9 -10.45 75.35 -42.56
N SER A 10 -9.54 74.35 -42.54
CA SER A 10 -8.23 74.49 -43.21
C SER A 10 -7.89 73.35 -44.19
N GLY A 11 -8.78 72.30 -44.33
CA GLY A 11 -8.49 71.14 -45.17
C GLY A 11 -7.34 70.25 -44.64
N PHE A 12 -6.85 70.54 -43.44
CA PHE A 12 -5.68 69.87 -42.88
C PHE A 12 -6.11 68.77 -41.90
N ASP A 13 -5.86 67.52 -42.23
CA ASP A 13 -6.19 66.38 -41.35
C ASP A 13 -5.17 66.22 -40.20
N TRP A 14 -5.35 67.08 -39.15
CA TRP A 14 -4.54 67.08 -37.95
C TRP A 14 -4.57 65.73 -37.22
N LYS A 15 -5.66 64.99 -37.31
CA LYS A 15 -5.80 63.70 -36.66
C LYS A 15 -4.84 62.68 -37.28
N SER A 16 -4.83 62.59 -38.61
CA SER A 16 -3.91 61.71 -39.32
C SER A 16 -2.43 62.03 -39.02
N ILE A 17 -2.08 63.34 -38.96
CA ILE A 17 -0.71 63.74 -38.63
C ILE A 17 -0.35 63.40 -37.20
N VAL A 18 -1.23 63.61 -36.21
CA VAL A 18 -1.00 63.23 -34.81
C VAL A 18 -0.88 61.74 -34.65
N ASP A 19 -1.76 60.95 -35.33
CA ASP A 19 -1.71 59.49 -35.28
C ASP A 19 -0.39 58.96 -35.88
N GLN A 20 0.07 59.52 -37.01
CA GLN A 20 1.38 59.23 -37.63
C GLN A 20 2.57 59.59 -36.69
N LEU A 21 2.52 60.75 -36.05
CA LEU A 21 3.55 61.18 -35.07
C LEU A 21 3.59 60.23 -33.85
N ILE A 22 2.44 59.81 -33.37
CA ILE A 22 2.31 58.82 -32.29
C ILE A 22 2.88 57.48 -32.72
N GLU A 23 2.60 57.04 -33.95
CA GLU A 23 3.12 55.78 -34.48
C GLU A 23 4.64 55.82 -34.65
N VAL A 24 5.19 56.93 -35.18
CA VAL A 24 6.64 57.13 -35.28
C VAL A 24 7.29 57.16 -33.86
N SER A 25 6.66 57.81 -32.88
CA SER A 25 7.18 57.87 -31.51
C SER A 25 7.10 56.54 -30.79
N ARG A 26 6.17 55.63 -31.20
CA ARG A 26 6.03 54.24 -30.70
C ARG A 26 6.99 53.25 -31.40
N ALA A 27 7.59 53.63 -32.53
CA ALA A 27 8.50 52.74 -33.26
C ALA A 27 9.63 52.16 -32.37
N PRO A 28 10.31 52.94 -31.51
CA PRO A 28 11.31 52.38 -30.57
C PRO A 28 10.72 51.40 -29.56
N GLN A 29 9.51 51.65 -29.04
CA GLN A 29 8.83 50.76 -28.12
C GLN A 29 8.46 49.43 -28.81
N ASN A 30 7.96 49.50 -30.03
CA ASN A 30 7.61 48.32 -30.83
C ASN A 30 8.85 47.48 -31.14
N ARG A 31 9.97 48.14 -31.45
CA ARG A 31 11.26 47.46 -31.63
C ARG A 31 11.71 46.75 -30.37
N MET A 32 11.68 47.44 -29.21
CA MET A 32 12.04 46.81 -27.91
C MET A 32 11.13 45.63 -27.55
N ARG A 33 9.83 45.71 -27.83
CA ARG A 33 8.88 44.62 -27.64
C ARG A 33 9.23 43.42 -28.54
N THR A 34 9.58 43.66 -29.76
CA THR A 34 9.99 42.62 -30.70
C THR A 34 11.30 41.98 -30.28
N GLU A 35 12.30 42.78 -29.89
CA GLU A 35 13.58 42.28 -29.35
C GLU A 35 13.40 41.49 -28.08
N LYS A 36 12.55 41.93 -27.15
CA LYS A 36 12.18 41.20 -25.95
C LYS A 36 11.52 39.86 -26.27
N SER A 37 10.58 39.83 -27.21
CA SER A 37 9.92 38.61 -27.66
C SER A 37 10.91 37.62 -28.27
N GLN A 38 11.82 38.10 -29.12
CA GLN A 38 12.87 37.29 -29.76
C GLN A 38 13.83 36.70 -28.69
N LEU A 39 14.24 37.54 -27.71
CA LEU A 39 15.11 37.10 -26.64
C LEU A 39 14.42 36.04 -25.73
N SER A 40 13.14 36.27 -25.45
CA SER A 40 12.32 35.27 -24.71
C SER A 40 12.22 33.94 -25.46
N ALA A 41 11.98 34.00 -26.80
CA ALA A 41 11.92 32.80 -27.63
C ALA A 41 13.27 32.07 -27.70
N LYS A 42 14.40 32.80 -27.76
CA LYS A 42 15.76 32.22 -27.66
C LYS A 42 16.00 31.54 -26.34
N ASN A 43 15.60 32.19 -25.24
CA ASN A 43 15.77 31.64 -23.92
C ASN A 43 14.94 30.34 -23.74
N THR A 44 13.70 30.34 -24.22
CA THR A 44 12.86 29.12 -24.20
C THR A 44 13.50 28.00 -25.02
N ALA A 45 13.99 28.26 -26.22
CA ALA A 45 14.64 27.25 -27.05
C ALA A 45 15.92 26.68 -26.42
N LEU A 46 16.72 27.54 -25.78
CA LEU A 46 17.94 27.09 -25.05
C LEU A 46 17.59 26.27 -23.83
N ASN A 47 16.55 26.63 -23.09
CA ASN A 47 16.08 25.85 -21.93
C ASN A 47 15.53 24.48 -22.36
N ASP A 48 14.80 24.43 -23.48
CA ASP A 48 14.35 23.17 -24.07
C ASP A 48 15.54 22.25 -24.41
N ILE A 49 16.51 22.74 -25.15
CA ILE A 49 17.72 21.97 -25.49
C ILE A 49 18.47 21.54 -24.22
N LYS A 50 18.63 22.44 -23.25
CA LYS A 50 19.26 22.12 -21.95
C LYS A 50 18.55 20.98 -21.22
N GLY A 51 17.22 21.00 -21.19
CA GLY A 51 16.40 19.93 -20.59
C GLY A 51 16.60 18.59 -21.29
N LEU A 52 16.61 18.60 -22.63
CA LEU A 52 16.85 17.40 -23.43
C LEU A 52 18.28 16.84 -23.25
N VAL A 53 19.29 17.72 -23.23
CA VAL A 53 20.69 17.32 -22.95
C VAL A 53 20.81 16.73 -21.54
N SER A 54 20.12 17.29 -20.55
CA SER A 54 20.11 16.72 -19.19
C SER A 54 19.47 15.32 -19.17
N SER A 55 18.36 15.13 -19.89
CA SER A 55 17.70 13.83 -20.03
C SER A 55 18.60 12.81 -20.77
N PHE A 56 19.28 13.24 -21.79
CA PHE A 56 20.29 12.43 -22.50
C PHE A 56 21.45 12.02 -21.59
N LYS A 57 21.99 12.97 -20.82
CA LYS A 57 23.02 12.68 -19.81
C LYS A 57 22.55 11.64 -18.80
N SER A 58 21.29 11.72 -18.33
CA SER A 58 20.72 10.74 -17.42
C SER A 58 20.66 9.33 -18.05
N SER A 59 20.29 9.23 -19.33
CA SER A 59 20.26 7.94 -20.04
C SER A 59 21.66 7.33 -20.19
N LEU A 60 22.69 8.17 -20.40
CA LEU A 60 24.10 7.74 -20.42
C LEU A 60 24.54 7.21 -19.04
N THR A 61 24.15 7.87 -17.96
CA THR A 61 24.47 7.43 -16.60
C THR A 61 23.87 6.06 -16.33
N SER A 62 22.62 5.83 -16.75
CA SER A 62 21.96 4.54 -16.62
C SER A 62 22.66 3.45 -17.44
N LEU A 63 23.09 3.74 -18.64
CA LEU A 63 23.86 2.80 -19.48
C LEU A 63 25.25 2.50 -18.92
N ASN A 64 25.89 3.45 -18.23
CA ASN A 64 27.22 3.27 -17.65
C ASN A 64 27.20 2.61 -16.26
N SER A 65 26.03 2.25 -15.76
CA SER A 65 25.89 1.49 -14.52
C SER A 65 25.94 -0.01 -14.77
N ALA A 66 26.35 -0.80 -13.78
CA ALA A 66 26.28 -2.26 -13.83
C ALA A 66 24.85 -2.74 -14.11
N GLU A 67 23.84 -2.03 -13.54
CA GLU A 67 22.42 -2.30 -13.77
C GLU A 67 21.98 -2.10 -15.22
N GLY A 68 22.69 -1.28 -16.02
CA GLY A 68 22.39 -1.07 -17.44
C GLY A 68 22.78 -2.25 -18.34
N PHE A 69 23.92 -2.89 -18.07
CA PHE A 69 24.48 -3.94 -18.93
C PHE A 69 24.64 -5.31 -18.28
N GLN A 70 24.74 -5.38 -16.95
CA GLN A 70 24.92 -6.62 -16.20
C GLN A 70 23.65 -7.11 -15.54
N LYS A 71 22.51 -6.46 -15.84
CA LYS A 71 21.22 -6.85 -15.29
C LYS A 71 20.93 -8.32 -15.57
N LYS A 72 20.45 -9.00 -14.55
CA LYS A 72 20.02 -10.39 -14.64
C LYS A 72 18.50 -10.46 -14.66
N SER A 73 18.00 -11.54 -15.23
CA SER A 73 16.60 -11.92 -15.14
C SER A 73 16.48 -13.28 -14.51
N ALA A 74 15.46 -13.50 -13.70
CA ALA A 74 15.06 -14.78 -13.16
C ALA A 74 13.77 -15.22 -13.87
N ALA A 75 13.85 -16.22 -14.73
CA ALA A 75 12.73 -16.71 -15.52
C ALA A 75 12.30 -18.08 -15.02
N PHE A 76 11.00 -18.31 -14.86
CA PHE A 76 10.44 -19.61 -14.53
C PHE A 76 10.26 -20.47 -15.78
N ALA A 77 10.56 -21.76 -15.67
CA ALA A 77 10.30 -22.71 -16.74
C ALA A 77 8.81 -22.87 -17.03
N ASN A 78 7.96 -22.67 -16.00
CA ASN A 78 6.51 -22.71 -16.11
C ASN A 78 5.93 -21.29 -15.99
N SER A 79 5.38 -20.75 -17.07
CA SER A 79 4.81 -19.38 -17.11
C SER A 79 3.49 -19.23 -16.34
N THR A 80 2.85 -20.31 -15.89
CA THR A 80 1.60 -20.28 -15.13
C THR A 80 1.80 -20.21 -13.62
N THR A 81 3.04 -20.22 -13.15
CA THR A 81 3.34 -20.14 -11.71
C THR A 81 2.91 -18.80 -11.10
N THR A 82 2.44 -18.85 -9.87
CA THR A 82 2.16 -17.66 -9.05
C THR A 82 3.41 -17.17 -8.28
N TRP A 83 4.53 -17.89 -8.39
CA TRP A 83 5.80 -17.49 -7.78
C TRP A 83 6.38 -16.29 -8.51
N SER A 84 7.21 -15.53 -7.82
CA SER A 84 8.02 -14.48 -8.42
C SER A 84 9.48 -14.60 -7.96
N ALA A 85 10.38 -14.20 -8.83
CA ALA A 85 11.81 -14.19 -8.51
C ALA A 85 12.48 -12.95 -9.10
N THR A 86 13.51 -12.46 -8.42
CA THR A 86 14.39 -11.38 -8.89
C THR A 86 15.83 -11.82 -8.77
N ALA A 87 16.66 -11.37 -9.70
CA ALA A 87 18.08 -11.62 -9.69
C ALA A 87 18.83 -10.29 -9.83
N ASP A 88 19.73 -10.02 -8.91
CA ASP A 88 20.61 -8.86 -8.94
C ASP A 88 21.77 -9.08 -9.92
N THR A 89 22.58 -8.07 -10.18
CA THR A 89 23.68 -8.10 -11.17
C THR A 89 24.73 -9.14 -10.87
N ASP A 90 24.94 -9.45 -9.60
CA ASP A 90 25.93 -10.41 -9.09
C ASP A 90 25.39 -11.84 -8.96
N ALA A 91 24.08 -12.04 -9.21
CA ALA A 91 23.49 -13.37 -9.18
C ALA A 91 24.17 -14.32 -10.19
N PRO A 92 24.64 -15.51 -9.76
CA PRO A 92 25.26 -16.47 -10.67
C PRO A 92 24.26 -16.95 -11.72
N SER A 93 24.65 -16.90 -13.00
CA SER A 93 23.85 -17.46 -14.07
C SER A 93 23.78 -18.98 -13.94
N GLY A 94 22.58 -19.54 -14.04
CA GLY A 94 22.36 -20.99 -13.87
C GLY A 94 20.88 -21.31 -13.76
N THR A 95 20.59 -22.59 -13.60
CA THR A 95 19.24 -23.09 -13.39
C THR A 95 19.15 -23.68 -11.99
N TYR A 96 18.13 -23.23 -11.24
CA TYR A 96 17.90 -23.59 -9.85
C TYR A 96 16.47 -24.18 -9.72
N GLU A 97 16.37 -25.37 -9.15
CA GLU A 97 15.08 -25.97 -8.81
C GLU A 97 14.78 -25.70 -7.34
N PHE A 98 13.65 -25.09 -7.05
CA PHE A 98 13.14 -24.88 -5.70
C PHE A 98 11.90 -25.75 -5.49
N ASN A 99 11.88 -26.53 -4.42
CA ASN A 99 10.69 -27.27 -4.00
C ASN A 99 10.28 -26.77 -2.61
N PHE A 100 9.06 -26.21 -2.52
CA PHE A 100 8.51 -25.58 -1.31
C PHE A 100 7.66 -26.58 -0.55
N VAL A 101 8.18 -27.17 0.52
CA VAL A 101 7.55 -28.24 1.30
C VAL A 101 6.43 -27.72 2.21
N SER A 102 6.68 -26.60 2.89
CA SER A 102 5.69 -25.94 3.75
C SER A 102 5.93 -24.43 3.83
N LYS A 103 4.84 -23.67 3.99
CA LYS A 103 4.93 -22.21 4.10
C LYS A 103 5.24 -21.76 5.54
N ALA A 104 5.94 -20.64 5.65
CA ALA A 104 6.04 -19.92 6.91
C ALA A 104 4.68 -19.29 7.27
N THR A 105 4.33 -19.36 8.55
CA THR A 105 3.14 -18.75 9.13
C THR A 105 3.51 -17.84 10.28
N ALA A 106 2.71 -16.80 10.54
CA ALA A 106 2.93 -15.90 11.65
C ALA A 106 2.39 -16.48 12.97
N SER A 107 3.08 -16.24 14.07
CA SER A 107 2.58 -16.54 15.41
C SER A 107 1.39 -15.64 15.75
N LYS A 108 0.45 -16.21 16.48
CA LYS A 108 -0.76 -15.53 16.93
C LYS A 108 -1.01 -15.80 18.42
N LEU A 109 -1.04 -14.74 19.21
CA LEU A 109 -1.47 -14.80 20.60
C LEU A 109 -2.96 -14.44 20.65
N THR A 110 -3.78 -15.38 21.11
CA THR A 110 -5.21 -15.17 21.30
C THR A 110 -5.46 -14.98 22.79
N GLY A 111 -5.93 -13.80 23.17
CA GLY A 111 -6.25 -13.46 24.55
C GLY A 111 -7.36 -14.34 25.15
N ALA A 112 -7.48 -14.33 26.46
CA ALA A 112 -8.58 -15.01 27.17
C ALA A 112 -9.94 -14.40 26.79
N ALA A 113 -11.00 -15.18 26.93
CA ALA A 113 -12.39 -14.71 26.81
C ALA A 113 -12.90 -14.25 28.19
N GLY A 114 -14.09 -13.58 28.20
CA GLY A 114 -14.73 -13.17 29.46
C GLY A 114 -14.01 -12.04 30.18
N ILE A 115 -13.34 -11.18 29.42
CA ILE A 115 -12.55 -10.04 29.90
C ILE A 115 -13.41 -8.81 30.26
N ALA A 116 -14.67 -8.80 29.91
CA ALA A 116 -15.59 -7.72 30.27
C ALA A 116 -16.40 -8.07 31.53
N THR A 117 -16.78 -7.06 32.30
CA THR A 117 -17.68 -7.22 33.43
C THR A 117 -19.04 -7.73 32.93
N PRO A 118 -19.60 -8.81 33.54
CA PRO A 118 -20.90 -9.33 33.12
C PRO A 118 -21.99 -8.27 33.09
N LEU A 119 -22.99 -8.46 32.24
CA LEU A 119 -24.09 -7.51 32.08
C LEU A 119 -24.87 -7.37 33.38
N THR A 120 -25.41 -6.19 33.62
CA THR A 120 -26.42 -5.94 34.64
C THR A 120 -27.79 -6.01 34.00
N ALA A 121 -28.60 -7.00 34.36
CA ALA A 121 -29.88 -7.30 33.70
C ALA A 121 -30.91 -6.16 33.76
N GLY A 122 -30.86 -5.31 34.80
CA GLY A 122 -31.65 -4.10 34.91
C GLY A 122 -31.17 -2.91 34.06
N THR A 123 -30.09 -3.07 33.26
CA THR A 123 -29.66 -2.00 32.36
C THR A 123 -30.47 -2.03 31.07
N THR A 124 -30.81 -0.82 30.55
CA THR A 124 -31.53 -0.69 29.28
C THR A 124 -30.72 -1.23 28.10
N LEU A 125 -31.38 -1.80 27.11
CA LEU A 125 -30.77 -2.40 25.93
C LEU A 125 -29.83 -1.42 25.18
N SER A 126 -30.20 -0.12 25.15
CA SER A 126 -29.36 0.93 24.55
C SER A 126 -28.01 1.14 25.27
N ASN A 127 -27.91 0.80 26.55
CA ASN A 127 -26.74 1.03 27.39
C ASN A 127 -25.96 -0.26 27.71
N LEU A 128 -26.47 -1.41 27.28
CA LEU A 128 -25.77 -2.68 27.52
C LEU A 128 -24.40 -2.68 26.82
N PRO A 129 -23.32 -3.02 27.52
CA PRO A 129 -22.00 -3.14 26.94
C PRO A 129 -21.85 -4.46 26.18
N VAL A 130 -22.53 -4.59 25.07
CA VAL A 130 -22.49 -5.76 24.17
C VAL A 130 -21.76 -5.45 22.86
N GLY A 131 -21.30 -6.49 22.18
CA GLY A 131 -20.49 -6.34 20.95
C GLY A 131 -21.22 -5.74 19.76
N ARG A 132 -22.55 -5.67 19.80
CA ARG A 132 -23.41 -5.03 18.76
C ARG A 132 -24.49 -4.20 19.41
N THR A 133 -24.70 -2.99 18.90
CA THR A 133 -25.84 -2.17 19.31
C THR A 133 -27.15 -2.88 18.99
N ILE A 134 -28.03 -2.98 20.00
CA ILE A 134 -29.35 -3.62 19.87
C ILE A 134 -30.30 -2.63 19.24
N THR A 135 -31.08 -3.11 18.26
CA THR A 135 -32.18 -2.33 17.65
C THR A 135 -33.50 -2.76 18.23
N GLY A 136 -34.38 -1.79 18.50
CA GLY A 136 -35.78 -2.08 18.81
C GLY A 136 -36.49 -2.73 17.64
N GLY A 137 -37.65 -3.32 17.89
CA GLY A 137 -38.41 -4.04 16.87
C GLY A 137 -38.88 -5.40 17.37
N THR A 138 -39.15 -6.33 16.47
CA THR A 138 -39.66 -7.66 16.78
C THR A 138 -38.63 -8.75 16.51
N PHE A 139 -38.67 -9.80 17.28
CA PHE A 139 -37.99 -11.06 17.01
C PHE A 139 -38.86 -12.25 17.45
N THR A 140 -38.63 -13.42 16.90
CA THR A 140 -39.49 -14.59 17.09
C THR A 140 -38.77 -15.66 17.91
N VAL A 141 -39.46 -16.19 18.92
CA VAL A 141 -39.02 -17.32 19.77
C VAL A 141 -40.12 -18.38 19.76
N ASP A 142 -39.77 -19.58 19.27
CA ASP A 142 -40.67 -20.76 19.21
C ASP A 142 -42.02 -20.45 18.56
N GLY A 143 -42.02 -19.59 17.51
CA GLY A 143 -43.21 -19.13 16.78
C GLY A 143 -43.95 -17.93 17.40
N ALA A 144 -43.61 -17.53 18.62
CA ALA A 144 -44.19 -16.34 19.27
C ALA A 144 -43.35 -15.08 18.96
N GLN A 145 -44.00 -14.01 18.52
CA GLN A 145 -43.33 -12.73 18.23
C GLN A 145 -43.21 -11.89 19.51
N VAL A 146 -41.98 -11.49 19.81
CA VAL A 146 -41.64 -10.61 20.94
C VAL A 146 -41.27 -9.24 20.41
N THR A 147 -41.87 -8.20 20.97
CA THR A 147 -41.58 -6.79 20.62
C THR A 147 -40.73 -6.18 21.73
N ILE A 148 -39.67 -5.48 21.35
CA ILE A 148 -38.79 -4.76 22.27
C ILE A 148 -38.52 -3.34 21.84
N ALA A 149 -38.33 -2.46 22.81
CA ALA A 149 -37.80 -1.10 22.63
C ALA A 149 -36.36 -1.03 23.19
N THR A 150 -35.55 -0.11 22.69
CA THR A 150 -34.17 0.08 23.20
C THR A 150 -34.13 0.64 24.63
N SER A 151 -35.27 1.15 25.14
CA SER A 151 -35.47 1.59 26.52
C SER A 151 -35.79 0.45 27.50
N ASP A 152 -36.15 -0.74 26.97
CA ASP A 152 -36.44 -1.90 27.83
C ASP A 152 -35.13 -2.43 28.43
N THR A 153 -35.23 -3.03 29.61
CA THR A 153 -34.11 -3.71 30.27
C THR A 153 -33.99 -5.14 29.75
N LEU A 154 -32.85 -5.76 30.01
CA LEU A 154 -32.67 -7.19 29.67
C LEU A 154 -33.67 -8.06 30.44
N ASP A 155 -34.00 -7.72 31.72
CA ASP A 155 -35.02 -8.40 32.50
C ASP A 155 -36.41 -8.30 31.88
N ASP A 156 -36.75 -7.12 31.36
CA ASP A 156 -38.06 -6.93 30.66
C ASP A 156 -38.16 -7.83 29.42
N VAL A 157 -37.05 -7.96 28.68
CA VAL A 157 -37.03 -8.84 27.50
C VAL A 157 -37.11 -10.31 27.89
N MET A 158 -36.44 -10.75 28.96
CA MET A 158 -36.58 -12.14 29.45
C MET A 158 -38.02 -12.44 29.90
N ALA A 159 -38.65 -11.50 30.61
CA ALA A 159 -40.06 -11.60 30.99
C ALA A 159 -40.98 -11.63 29.75
N ALA A 160 -40.74 -10.76 28.78
CA ALA A 160 -41.52 -10.70 27.53
C ALA A 160 -41.43 -12.02 26.72
N ILE A 161 -40.25 -12.61 26.59
CA ILE A 161 -40.07 -13.93 25.93
C ILE A 161 -40.95 -14.98 26.63
N THR A 162 -40.86 -15.06 27.95
CA THR A 162 -41.61 -16.04 28.75
C THR A 162 -43.13 -15.80 28.60
N ALA A 163 -43.60 -14.54 28.66
CA ALA A 163 -44.99 -14.19 28.54
C ALA A 163 -45.57 -14.46 27.13
N GLN A 164 -44.87 -14.03 26.08
CA GLN A 164 -45.36 -14.16 24.69
C GLN A 164 -45.40 -15.62 24.22
N THR A 165 -44.49 -16.47 24.76
CA THR A 165 -44.51 -17.91 24.50
C THR A 165 -45.53 -18.67 25.37
N GLY A 166 -46.34 -17.96 26.18
CA GLY A 166 -47.31 -18.56 27.10
C GLY A 166 -46.65 -19.43 28.18
N GLY A 167 -45.41 -19.15 28.53
CA GLY A 167 -44.64 -19.94 29.49
C GLY A 167 -44.01 -21.22 28.91
N SER A 168 -44.22 -21.55 27.63
CA SER A 168 -43.64 -22.74 27.02
C SER A 168 -42.12 -22.65 26.93
N VAL A 169 -41.59 -21.44 26.76
CA VAL A 169 -40.14 -21.13 26.82
C VAL A 169 -39.90 -20.15 27.95
N THR A 170 -39.09 -20.51 28.92
CA THR A 170 -38.55 -19.62 29.94
C THR A 170 -37.24 -19.04 29.52
N ALA A 171 -37.08 -17.73 29.65
CA ALA A 171 -35.80 -17.03 29.36
C ALA A 171 -35.22 -16.50 30.67
N SER A 172 -33.91 -16.61 30.82
CA SER A 172 -33.18 -16.06 31.96
C SER A 172 -31.77 -15.61 31.54
N TYR A 173 -31.27 -14.60 32.24
CA TYR A 173 -29.88 -14.19 32.11
C TYR A 173 -29.08 -14.73 33.32
N ASN A 174 -27.97 -15.39 33.02
CA ASN A 174 -27.06 -15.95 34.03
C ASN A 174 -25.80 -15.08 34.13
N SER A 175 -25.67 -14.30 35.18
CA SER A 175 -24.54 -13.39 35.40
C SER A 175 -23.20 -14.10 35.66
N LEU A 176 -23.21 -15.37 36.10
CA LEU A 176 -21.98 -16.14 36.33
C LEU A 176 -21.35 -16.62 35.02
N THR A 177 -22.20 -16.95 34.03
CA THR A 177 -21.75 -17.39 32.72
C THR A 177 -21.82 -16.26 31.70
N ASP A 178 -22.44 -15.11 32.04
CA ASP A 178 -22.71 -13.96 31.19
C ASP A 178 -23.42 -14.38 29.89
N LYS A 179 -24.50 -15.19 30.03
CA LYS A 179 -25.28 -15.77 28.92
C LYS A 179 -26.76 -15.68 29.18
N ILE A 180 -27.54 -15.67 28.10
CA ILE A 180 -28.96 -15.94 28.14
C ILE A 180 -29.18 -17.42 27.93
N ASP A 181 -30.04 -18.00 28.75
CA ASP A 181 -30.51 -19.37 28.67
C ASP A 181 -32.02 -19.38 28.32
N LEU A 182 -32.41 -20.15 27.31
CA LEU A 182 -33.79 -20.39 26.92
C LEU A 182 -34.11 -21.86 27.18
N VAL A 183 -35.13 -22.11 28.01
CA VAL A 183 -35.53 -23.47 28.41
C VAL A 183 -36.95 -23.73 27.99
N LYS A 184 -37.20 -24.79 27.21
CA LYS A 184 -38.54 -25.26 26.85
C LYS A 184 -39.00 -26.35 27.80
N GLY A 185 -40.05 -26.11 28.55
CA GLY A 185 -40.55 -27.00 29.63
C GLY A 185 -40.92 -28.39 29.15
N ALA A 186 -41.48 -28.53 27.96
CA ALA A 186 -41.81 -29.80 27.36
C ALA A 186 -40.62 -30.49 26.66
N GLY A 187 -39.41 -29.91 26.69
CA GLY A 187 -38.26 -30.39 25.93
C GLY A 187 -38.38 -30.12 24.43
N GLY A 188 -37.46 -30.68 23.67
CA GLY A 188 -37.44 -30.53 22.21
C GLY A 188 -36.62 -29.32 21.72
N SER A 189 -36.84 -28.92 20.50
CA SER A 189 -36.11 -27.79 19.87
C SER A 189 -36.81 -26.45 20.09
N ILE A 190 -36.05 -25.38 20.23
CA ILE A 190 -36.52 -24.00 20.24
C ILE A 190 -36.13 -23.38 18.89
N SER A 191 -37.12 -22.92 18.14
CA SER A 191 -36.92 -22.19 16.90
C SER A 191 -36.75 -20.70 17.18
N LEU A 192 -35.71 -20.08 16.62
CA LEU A 192 -35.40 -18.66 16.82
C LEU A 192 -35.33 -17.95 15.46
N GLY A 193 -35.99 -16.82 15.39
CA GLY A 193 -36.01 -15.97 14.22
C GLY A 193 -37.10 -16.34 13.19
N ALA A 194 -37.61 -15.33 12.52
CA ALA A 194 -38.55 -15.39 11.41
C ALA A 194 -38.18 -14.32 10.36
N SER A 195 -38.67 -14.49 9.13
CA SER A 195 -38.35 -13.59 8.02
C SER A 195 -38.89 -12.17 8.18
N ASN A 196 -39.86 -11.98 9.08
CA ASN A 196 -40.48 -10.69 9.41
C ASN A 196 -39.89 -10.06 10.68
N ASP A 197 -38.84 -10.62 11.26
CA ASP A 197 -38.17 -10.02 12.40
C ASP A 197 -37.46 -8.73 11.99
N THR A 198 -37.59 -7.69 12.83
CA THR A 198 -37.02 -6.36 12.59
C THR A 198 -35.95 -5.98 13.59
N SER A 199 -35.88 -6.66 14.75
CA SER A 199 -34.83 -6.48 15.74
C SER A 199 -33.65 -7.42 15.50
N ASN A 200 -32.42 -6.96 15.78
CA ASN A 200 -31.21 -7.78 15.78
C ASN A 200 -30.93 -8.46 17.13
N PHE A 201 -31.90 -8.50 18.06
CA PHE A 201 -31.68 -8.98 19.43
C PHE A 201 -31.07 -10.38 19.48
N LEU A 202 -31.61 -11.34 18.73
CA LEU A 202 -31.10 -12.71 18.70
C LEU A 202 -29.63 -12.79 18.27
N GLN A 203 -29.24 -11.99 17.27
CA GLN A 203 -27.85 -11.90 16.81
C GLN A 203 -26.96 -11.21 17.84
N ALA A 204 -27.42 -10.10 18.45
CA ALA A 204 -26.68 -9.37 19.47
C ALA A 204 -26.47 -10.24 20.73
N MET A 205 -27.46 -11.05 21.07
CA MET A 205 -27.39 -11.98 22.20
C MET A 205 -26.82 -13.35 21.83
N ARG A 206 -26.31 -13.52 20.60
CA ARG A 206 -25.62 -14.73 20.12
C ARG A 206 -26.45 -16.01 20.30
N LEU A 207 -27.76 -15.89 20.11
CA LEU A 207 -28.74 -16.97 20.19
C LEU A 207 -29.01 -17.56 18.81
N SER A 208 -29.07 -18.87 18.70
CA SER A 208 -29.44 -19.61 17.49
C SER A 208 -30.37 -20.77 17.85
N SER A 209 -31.23 -21.16 16.91
CA SER A 209 -32.14 -22.31 17.07
C SER A 209 -31.38 -23.57 17.48
N GLY A 210 -31.96 -24.37 18.38
CA GLY A 210 -31.30 -25.56 18.88
C GLY A 210 -32.19 -26.37 19.82
N THR A 211 -31.65 -27.49 20.33
CA THR A 211 -32.32 -28.29 21.35
C THR A 211 -32.22 -27.61 22.70
N THR A 212 -33.29 -27.64 23.49
CA THR A 212 -33.33 -27.04 24.84
C THR A 212 -32.34 -27.73 25.79
N PRO A 213 -31.63 -27.01 26.65
CA PRO A 213 -31.58 -25.55 26.74
C PRO A 213 -30.78 -24.90 25.61
N VAL A 214 -31.29 -23.82 25.03
CA VAL A 214 -30.56 -22.98 24.06
C VAL A 214 -29.87 -21.86 24.84
N ALA A 215 -28.58 -21.74 24.73
CA ALA A 215 -27.79 -20.70 25.39
C ALA A 215 -27.05 -19.78 24.41
N SER A 216 -26.73 -18.58 24.85
CA SER A 216 -25.80 -17.71 24.11
C SER A 216 -24.50 -18.45 23.84
N SER A 217 -24.02 -18.42 22.60
CA SER A 217 -22.85 -19.21 22.15
C SER A 217 -21.56 -18.84 22.90
N THR A 218 -21.42 -17.57 23.29
CA THR A 218 -20.28 -17.05 24.09
C THR A 218 -20.80 -16.03 25.12
N THR A 219 -19.93 -15.51 25.98
CA THR A 219 -20.23 -14.39 26.91
C THR A 219 -20.77 -13.20 26.13
N LEU A 220 -21.73 -12.47 26.68
CA LEU A 220 -22.45 -11.38 26.02
C LEU A 220 -21.77 -10.04 26.18
N SER A 221 -21.20 -9.77 27.34
CA SER A 221 -20.50 -8.53 27.64
C SER A 221 -19.30 -8.32 26.74
N SER A 222 -19.03 -7.09 26.41
CA SER A 222 -17.91 -6.69 25.56
C SER A 222 -17.22 -5.46 26.14
N PRO A 223 -15.91 -5.36 26.05
CA PRO A 223 -15.22 -4.12 26.38
C PRO A 223 -15.63 -3.02 25.39
N LYS A 224 -15.72 -1.79 25.89
CA LYS A 224 -15.93 -0.58 25.06
C LYS A 224 -14.57 -0.18 24.49
N LEU A 225 -14.43 -0.25 23.15
CA LEU A 225 -13.16 0.08 22.49
C LEU A 225 -12.95 1.61 22.39
N SER A 226 -14.03 2.39 22.35
CA SER A 226 -14.02 3.86 22.36
C SER A 226 -14.27 4.41 23.78
N GLY A 227 -13.81 5.60 24.05
CA GLY A 227 -13.82 6.18 25.39
C GLY A 227 -12.56 5.82 26.17
N SER A 228 -12.42 6.33 27.40
CA SER A 228 -11.23 6.07 28.22
C SER A 228 -11.15 4.59 28.64
N ILE A 229 -9.92 4.11 28.86
CA ILE A 229 -9.67 2.74 29.38
C ILE A 229 -10.38 2.55 30.70
N ASP A 230 -10.44 3.60 31.54
CA ASP A 230 -11.15 3.54 32.82
C ASP A 230 -12.66 3.23 32.68
N SER A 231 -13.24 3.56 31.53
CA SER A 231 -14.66 3.30 31.19
C SER A 231 -14.86 2.10 30.27
N ALA A 232 -13.81 1.33 29.99
CA ALA A 232 -13.82 0.30 28.95
C ALA A 232 -14.56 -0.99 29.33
N ASN A 233 -15.15 -1.10 30.52
CA ASN A 233 -15.85 -2.30 31.00
C ASN A 233 -14.98 -3.56 31.08
N LEU A 234 -13.69 -3.41 31.43
CA LEU A 234 -12.79 -4.54 31.64
C LEU A 234 -12.92 -5.07 33.06
N SER A 235 -13.21 -6.38 33.25
CA SER A 235 -13.42 -7.00 34.54
C SER A 235 -12.17 -7.08 35.44
N GLY A 236 -11.00 -7.18 34.84
CA GLY A 236 -9.70 -7.26 35.53
C GLY A 236 -8.97 -5.91 35.65
N TRP A 237 -9.57 -4.80 35.22
CA TRP A 237 -8.92 -3.50 35.29
C TRP A 237 -9.11 -2.84 36.65
N ALA A 238 -8.02 -2.65 37.37
CA ALA A 238 -8.01 -2.04 38.72
C ALA A 238 -7.44 -0.61 38.76
N GLY A 239 -6.85 -0.11 37.63
CA GLY A 239 -6.28 1.21 37.55
C GLY A 239 -7.33 2.27 37.23
N THR A 240 -7.17 3.48 37.75
CA THR A 240 -8.00 4.64 37.41
C THR A 240 -7.09 5.87 37.33
N GLY A 241 -7.10 6.57 36.21
CA GLY A 241 -6.25 7.74 35.96
C GLY A 241 -4.75 7.42 35.93
N VAL A 242 -4.39 6.19 35.54
CA VAL A 242 -3.02 5.67 35.59
C VAL A 242 -2.31 5.95 34.26
N SER A 243 -1.05 6.41 34.38
CA SER A 243 -0.09 6.41 33.26
C SER A 243 0.89 5.27 33.45
N ASP A 244 0.92 4.32 32.53
CA ASP A 244 1.74 3.10 32.62
C ASP A 244 2.08 2.60 31.20
N SER A 245 2.64 1.40 31.10
CA SER A 245 3.03 0.78 29.83
C SER A 245 2.69 -0.71 29.76
N ILE A 246 2.63 -1.21 28.55
CA ILE A 246 2.63 -2.65 28.23
C ILE A 246 3.90 -2.93 27.43
N LEU A 247 4.64 -3.98 27.80
CA LEU A 247 5.77 -4.45 27.00
C LEU A 247 5.31 -5.59 26.09
N ILE A 248 5.51 -5.44 24.80
CA ILE A 248 5.24 -6.49 23.81
C ILE A 248 6.51 -6.73 23.01
N ASN A 249 7.03 -7.95 23.05
CA ASN A 249 8.31 -8.33 22.43
C ASN A 249 9.47 -7.40 22.83
N GLY A 250 9.46 -6.91 24.08
CA GLY A 250 10.46 -5.96 24.60
C GLY A 250 10.25 -4.50 24.18
N SER A 251 9.24 -4.21 23.33
CA SER A 251 8.89 -2.83 22.98
C SER A 251 7.89 -2.28 24.00
N GLU A 252 8.20 -1.14 24.58
CA GLU A 252 7.34 -0.44 25.53
C GLU A 252 6.28 0.39 24.81
N ILE A 253 5.01 0.20 25.18
CA ILE A 253 3.85 0.93 24.69
C ILE A 253 3.18 1.65 25.86
N THR A 254 3.35 2.95 25.95
CA THR A 254 2.81 3.78 27.03
C THR A 254 1.35 4.15 26.77
N TYR A 255 0.57 4.23 27.86
CA TYR A 255 -0.82 4.68 27.84
C TYR A 255 -1.16 5.51 29.06
N ASN A 256 -2.23 6.30 28.96
CA ASN A 256 -2.87 6.97 30.08
C ASN A 256 -4.35 6.53 30.12
N SER A 257 -4.76 5.85 31.18
CA SER A 257 -6.06 5.20 31.25
C SER A 257 -7.25 6.15 31.25
N ALA A 258 -7.06 7.41 31.68
CA ALA A 258 -8.11 8.43 31.67
C ALA A 258 -8.36 9.05 30.29
N THR A 259 -7.33 9.06 29.41
CA THR A 259 -7.40 9.73 28.11
C THR A 259 -7.30 8.81 26.91
N ASP A 260 -6.57 7.69 27.04
CA ASP A 260 -6.47 6.70 25.98
C ASP A 260 -7.69 5.77 25.97
N SER A 261 -8.05 5.29 24.79
CA SER A 261 -9.03 4.23 24.61
C SER A 261 -8.34 2.91 24.24
N LEU A 262 -9.05 1.78 24.36
CA LEU A 262 -8.53 0.49 23.89
C LEU A 262 -8.23 0.53 22.38
N GLN A 263 -9.03 1.29 21.61
CA GLN A 263 -8.76 1.50 20.19
C GLN A 263 -7.46 2.29 19.95
N SER A 264 -7.23 3.37 20.72
CA SER A 264 -5.98 4.14 20.60
C SER A 264 -4.77 3.31 21.01
N LEU A 265 -4.92 2.48 22.04
CA LEU A 265 -3.86 1.56 22.46
C LEU A 265 -3.52 0.52 21.38
N MET A 266 -4.52 -0.10 20.74
CA MET A 266 -4.29 -1.01 19.62
C MET A 266 -3.56 -0.29 18.47
N ASN A 267 -3.92 0.96 18.18
CA ASN A 267 -3.23 1.76 17.16
C ASN A 267 -1.76 2.04 17.54
N LYS A 268 -1.49 2.35 18.82
CA LYS A 268 -0.12 2.51 19.33
C LYS A 268 0.67 1.21 19.20
N ILE A 269 0.09 0.05 19.57
CA ILE A 269 0.72 -1.26 19.37
C ILE A 269 1.04 -1.49 17.89
N ASN A 270 0.09 -1.23 17.00
CA ASN A 270 0.23 -1.45 15.56
C ASN A 270 1.31 -0.59 14.91
N SER A 271 1.55 0.62 15.45
CA SER A 271 2.58 1.55 14.98
C SER A 271 3.93 1.40 15.70
N SER A 272 3.98 0.60 16.77
CA SER A 272 5.21 0.41 17.58
C SER A 272 6.23 -0.52 16.90
N ALA A 273 7.43 -0.58 17.49
CA ALA A 273 8.49 -1.52 17.11
C ALA A 273 8.23 -2.96 17.62
N ALA A 274 7.11 -3.22 18.28
CA ALA A 274 6.78 -4.56 18.81
C ALA A 274 6.62 -5.64 17.73
N GLY A 275 6.49 -5.25 16.46
CA GLY A 275 6.40 -6.17 15.32
C GLY A 275 5.11 -7.00 15.28
N VAL A 276 4.05 -6.58 15.98
CA VAL A 276 2.74 -7.24 16.00
C VAL A 276 1.64 -6.36 15.47
N THR A 277 0.52 -6.98 15.09
CA THR A 277 -0.76 -6.32 14.83
C THR A 277 -1.75 -6.72 15.90
N ALA A 278 -2.29 -5.75 16.63
CA ALA A 278 -3.32 -5.91 17.62
C ALA A 278 -4.70 -5.71 17.00
N THR A 279 -5.63 -6.62 17.29
CA THR A 279 -7.03 -6.56 16.88
C THR A 279 -7.94 -7.07 17.99
N TYR A 280 -9.22 -6.70 17.93
CA TYR A 280 -10.25 -7.25 18.80
C TYR A 280 -11.27 -8.03 17.97
N ASP A 281 -11.46 -9.31 18.30
CA ASP A 281 -12.50 -10.15 17.69
C ASP A 281 -13.79 -10.00 18.51
N VAL A 282 -14.72 -9.21 17.98
CA VAL A 282 -16.03 -8.96 18.60
C VAL A 282 -16.84 -10.25 18.76
N SER A 283 -16.70 -11.20 17.84
CA SER A 283 -17.45 -12.46 17.85
C SER A 283 -16.96 -13.39 18.96
N ALA A 284 -15.64 -13.47 19.13
CA ALA A 284 -15.01 -14.30 20.16
C ALA A 284 -14.86 -13.56 21.52
N GLY A 285 -15.02 -12.23 21.54
CA GLY A 285 -14.80 -11.40 22.73
C GLY A 285 -13.33 -11.38 23.20
N LYS A 286 -12.38 -11.40 22.27
CA LYS A 286 -10.94 -11.59 22.56
C LYS A 286 -10.06 -10.58 21.85
N PHE A 287 -9.01 -10.14 22.52
CA PHE A 287 -7.89 -9.46 21.89
C PHE A 287 -6.95 -10.46 21.22
N LEU A 288 -6.41 -10.08 20.08
CA LEU A 288 -5.48 -10.89 19.31
C LEU A 288 -4.24 -10.06 18.99
N LEU A 289 -3.07 -10.69 19.14
CA LEU A 289 -1.82 -10.17 18.62
C LEU A 289 -1.29 -11.14 17.57
N THR A 290 -1.01 -10.64 16.38
CA THR A 290 -0.43 -11.44 15.29
C THR A 290 0.91 -10.83 14.89
N ASN A 291 1.98 -11.63 14.83
CA ASN A 291 3.27 -11.15 14.36
C ASN A 291 3.15 -10.64 12.92
N LYS A 292 3.79 -9.51 12.61
CA LYS A 292 3.85 -8.96 11.24
C LYS A 292 4.71 -9.82 10.33
N ASN A 293 5.74 -10.45 10.90
CA ASN A 293 6.61 -11.38 10.20
C ASN A 293 6.18 -12.82 10.46
N THR A 294 6.39 -13.67 9.47
CA THR A 294 6.20 -15.12 9.58
C THR A 294 7.36 -15.78 10.33
N GLY A 295 7.25 -17.07 10.54
CA GLY A 295 8.26 -17.90 11.20
C GLY A 295 7.89 -18.28 12.62
N ASN A 296 8.64 -19.23 13.16
CA ASN A 296 8.50 -19.68 14.54
C ASN A 296 9.08 -18.64 15.52
N VAL A 297 8.38 -17.53 15.67
CA VAL A 297 8.77 -16.43 16.56
C VAL A 297 7.66 -16.23 17.60
N GLY A 298 8.00 -16.30 18.88
CA GLY A 298 7.05 -16.09 19.99
C GLY A 298 6.48 -14.67 20.03
N ILE A 299 5.43 -14.49 20.82
CA ILE A 299 4.91 -13.18 21.24
C ILE A 299 4.94 -13.16 22.76
N THR A 300 5.67 -12.21 23.32
CA THR A 300 5.74 -12.00 24.78
C THR A 300 4.97 -10.74 25.14
N VAL A 301 4.17 -10.80 26.20
CA VAL A 301 3.42 -9.67 26.73
C VAL A 301 3.61 -9.61 28.24
N THR A 302 3.98 -8.45 28.75
CA THR A 302 4.07 -8.18 30.19
C THR A 302 3.47 -6.80 30.50
N ASP A 303 2.88 -6.67 31.67
CA ASP A 303 2.36 -5.41 32.19
C ASP A 303 3.42 -4.65 32.98
N GLY A 304 3.40 -3.32 32.92
CA GLY A 304 4.19 -2.45 33.76
C GLY A 304 3.76 -2.49 35.24
N MET A 305 2.46 -2.65 35.52
CA MET A 305 1.89 -2.72 36.88
C MET A 305 1.81 -4.15 37.46
N GLY A 306 2.25 -5.18 36.76
CA GLY A 306 2.17 -6.56 37.20
C GLY A 306 0.74 -7.12 37.23
N ALA A 307 0.40 -7.88 38.29
CA ALA A 307 -0.93 -8.50 38.42
C ALA A 307 -2.02 -7.42 38.59
N GLY A 308 -2.93 -7.32 37.65
CA GLY A 308 -3.97 -6.28 37.59
C GLY A 308 -3.69 -5.16 36.60
N GLY A 309 -2.59 -5.25 35.86
CA GLY A 309 -2.29 -4.34 34.73
C GLY A 309 -3.20 -4.52 33.51
N LEU A 310 -3.06 -3.63 32.54
CA LEU A 310 -3.96 -3.57 31.41
C LEU A 310 -3.85 -4.78 30.47
N ALA A 311 -2.63 -5.29 30.23
CA ALA A 311 -2.46 -6.49 29.40
C ALA A 311 -3.13 -7.72 30.02
N ALA A 312 -3.09 -7.85 31.36
CA ALA A 312 -3.80 -8.88 32.08
C ALA A 312 -5.32 -8.68 31.95
N ALA A 313 -5.83 -7.46 32.14
CA ALA A 313 -7.24 -7.13 31.98
C ALA A 313 -7.74 -7.37 30.55
N MET A 314 -6.89 -7.18 29.53
CA MET A 314 -7.17 -7.54 28.14
C MET A 314 -7.05 -9.06 27.87
N GLY A 315 -6.71 -9.85 28.85
CA GLY A 315 -6.52 -11.30 28.75
C GLY A 315 -5.28 -11.72 27.95
N LEU A 316 -4.35 -10.81 27.68
CA LEU A 316 -3.18 -11.08 26.82
C LEU A 316 -2.08 -11.85 27.57
N THR A 317 -1.94 -11.67 28.90
CA THR A 317 -0.93 -12.38 29.69
C THR A 317 -1.26 -13.85 29.93
N THR A 318 -2.55 -14.21 29.87
CA THR A 318 -3.08 -15.58 30.00
C THR A 318 -3.55 -16.18 28.69
N GLY A 319 -3.26 -15.48 27.58
CA GLY A 319 -3.65 -15.87 26.25
C GLY A 319 -2.96 -17.14 25.75
N THR A 320 -3.54 -17.77 24.74
CA THR A 320 -2.98 -18.96 24.09
C THR A 320 -2.15 -18.53 22.89
N LEU A 321 -0.87 -18.89 22.89
CA LEU A 321 0.04 -18.66 21.76
C LEU A 321 -0.06 -19.85 20.79
N ALA A 322 -0.50 -19.58 19.57
CA ALA A 322 -0.29 -20.45 18.42
C ALA A 322 1.01 -20.01 17.74
N SER A 323 2.08 -20.78 17.92
CA SER A 323 3.37 -20.48 17.31
C SER A 323 3.27 -20.53 15.79
N GLY A 324 3.90 -19.60 15.11
CA GLY A 324 4.11 -19.66 13.68
C GLY A 324 5.05 -20.81 13.30
N ALA A 325 5.11 -21.14 12.05
CA ALA A 325 6.01 -22.12 11.48
C ALA A 325 7.00 -21.44 10.52
N ASP A 326 8.20 -21.99 10.44
CA ASP A 326 9.15 -21.62 9.39
C ASP A 326 8.74 -22.29 8.05
N ALA A 327 9.06 -21.64 6.97
CA ALA A 327 9.01 -22.27 5.65
C ALA A 327 10.04 -23.38 5.57
N VAL A 328 9.70 -24.49 4.92
CA VAL A 328 10.63 -25.56 4.60
C VAL A 328 10.68 -25.72 3.09
N PHE A 329 11.86 -25.75 2.53
CA PHE A 329 12.09 -25.87 1.09
C PHE A 329 13.38 -26.64 0.80
N THR A 330 13.55 -27.08 -0.45
CA THR A 330 14.81 -27.64 -0.93
C THR A 330 15.28 -26.89 -2.18
N VAL A 331 16.58 -26.93 -2.44
CA VAL A 331 17.20 -26.38 -3.63
C VAL A 331 17.96 -27.49 -4.35
N ASN A 332 17.72 -27.65 -5.66
CA ASN A 332 18.37 -28.64 -6.53
C ASN A 332 18.33 -30.07 -5.96
N GLY A 333 17.20 -30.45 -5.35
CA GLY A 333 17.03 -31.77 -4.76
C GLY A 333 17.89 -32.02 -3.51
N GLY A 334 18.46 -30.99 -2.91
CA GLY A 334 19.23 -31.07 -1.65
C GLY A 334 18.37 -31.33 -0.43
N GLY A 335 18.99 -31.25 0.76
CA GLY A 335 18.30 -31.41 2.02
C GLY A 335 17.33 -30.25 2.34
N ASN A 336 16.42 -30.47 3.32
CA ASN A 336 15.50 -29.46 3.77
C ASN A 336 16.22 -28.27 4.39
N ILE A 337 15.83 -27.07 3.96
CA ILE A 337 16.29 -25.79 4.47
C ILE A 337 15.08 -25.09 5.11
N SER A 338 15.31 -24.39 6.21
CA SER A 338 14.24 -23.63 6.91
C SER A 338 14.47 -22.13 6.76
N SER A 339 13.36 -21.37 6.55
CA SER A 339 13.37 -19.92 6.52
C SER A 339 12.17 -19.36 7.29
N ARG A 340 12.40 -18.28 8.04
CA ARG A 340 11.29 -17.57 8.71
C ARG A 340 10.36 -16.83 7.73
N SER A 341 10.74 -16.71 6.47
CA SER A 341 10.02 -15.98 5.43
C SER A 341 9.62 -16.90 4.28
N ASN A 342 8.52 -16.56 3.61
CA ASN A 342 8.15 -17.16 2.31
C ASN A 342 8.88 -16.48 1.14
N THR A 343 9.57 -15.37 1.38
CA THR A 343 10.57 -14.80 0.47
C THR A 343 11.91 -15.38 0.85
N LEU A 344 12.46 -16.19 -0.05
CA LEU A 344 13.72 -16.88 0.12
C LEU A 344 14.81 -16.05 -0.57
N ASP A 345 15.68 -15.49 0.21
CA ASP A 345 16.82 -14.69 -0.24
C ASP A 345 18.14 -15.45 -0.03
N GLU A 346 19.24 -14.80 -0.30
CA GLU A 346 20.59 -15.36 -0.12
C GLU A 346 20.80 -15.92 1.28
N SER A 347 20.26 -15.25 2.33
CA SER A 347 20.42 -15.72 3.71
C SER A 347 19.72 -17.06 3.95
N ALA A 348 18.68 -17.37 3.16
CA ALA A 348 17.93 -18.60 3.25
C ALA A 348 18.53 -19.75 2.43
N HIS A 349 19.02 -19.48 1.21
CA HIS A 349 19.45 -20.53 0.25
C HIS A 349 20.91 -20.42 -0.20
N GLY A 350 21.64 -19.37 0.20
CA GLY A 350 23.06 -19.20 -0.10
C GLY A 350 23.38 -18.83 -1.56
N ILE A 351 22.40 -18.51 -2.40
CA ILE A 351 22.62 -18.07 -3.78
C ILE A 351 22.63 -16.55 -3.80
N THR A 352 23.81 -15.97 -4.00
CA THR A 352 24.03 -14.52 -3.99
C THR A 352 23.08 -13.83 -4.98
N GLY A 353 22.48 -12.72 -4.55
CA GLY A 353 21.65 -11.85 -5.39
C GLY A 353 20.37 -12.45 -5.96
N LEU A 354 20.02 -13.70 -5.62
CA LEU A 354 18.73 -14.30 -6.00
C LEU A 354 17.71 -14.16 -4.87
N SER A 355 16.51 -13.69 -5.19
CA SER A 355 15.37 -13.65 -4.26
C SER A 355 14.17 -14.32 -4.90
N VAL A 356 13.56 -15.27 -4.20
CA VAL A 356 12.43 -16.07 -4.67
C VAL A 356 11.25 -15.91 -3.70
N ASN A 357 10.13 -15.41 -4.17
CA ASN A 357 8.89 -15.35 -3.40
C ASN A 357 8.06 -16.59 -3.75
N ALA A 358 8.10 -17.57 -2.87
CA ALA A 358 7.41 -18.84 -3.05
C ALA A 358 5.97 -18.76 -2.52
N LYS A 359 5.04 -19.38 -3.25
CA LYS A 359 3.64 -19.54 -2.81
C LYS A 359 3.32 -21.03 -2.71
N TYR A 360 3.04 -21.46 -1.49
CA TYR A 360 2.64 -22.83 -1.22
C TYR A 360 1.21 -23.08 -1.69
N ASP A 361 1.03 -24.11 -2.52
CA ASP A 361 -0.27 -24.60 -2.96
C ASP A 361 -0.58 -25.92 -2.25
N ALA A 362 -1.55 -25.89 -1.33
CA ALA A 362 -1.95 -27.08 -0.57
C ALA A 362 -2.82 -28.05 -1.38
N VAL A 363 -3.40 -27.61 -2.50
CA VAL A 363 -4.31 -28.39 -3.34
C VAL A 363 -3.53 -29.12 -4.45
N ASN A 364 -2.61 -28.39 -5.10
CA ASN A 364 -1.78 -28.94 -6.17
C ASN A 364 -0.30 -28.85 -5.80
N LEU A 365 0.20 -29.92 -5.17
CA LEU A 365 1.58 -29.99 -4.69
C LEU A 365 2.62 -29.89 -5.81
N ALA A 366 2.28 -30.23 -7.05
CA ALA A 366 3.18 -30.07 -8.20
C ALA A 366 3.52 -28.58 -8.46
N ASN A 367 2.64 -27.65 -8.08
CA ASN A 367 2.91 -26.21 -8.18
C ASN A 367 3.98 -25.73 -7.20
N ASN A 368 4.33 -26.53 -6.20
CA ASN A 368 5.33 -26.17 -5.18
C ASN A 368 6.77 -26.42 -5.64
N THR A 369 6.98 -27.09 -6.79
CA THR A 369 8.30 -27.24 -7.41
C THR A 369 8.39 -26.33 -8.61
N GLN A 370 9.40 -25.45 -8.63
CA GLN A 370 9.61 -24.48 -9.70
C GLN A 370 11.09 -24.45 -10.09
N THR A 371 11.31 -24.44 -11.39
CA THR A 371 12.66 -24.27 -11.96
C THR A 371 12.83 -22.83 -12.40
N ILE A 372 13.88 -22.17 -11.89
CA ILE A 372 14.23 -20.77 -12.15
C ILE A 372 15.54 -20.73 -12.91
N THR A 373 15.56 -20.08 -14.06
CA THR A 373 16.79 -19.83 -14.83
C THR A 373 17.21 -18.38 -14.64
N VAL A 374 18.40 -18.18 -14.09
CA VAL A 374 19.04 -16.87 -13.96
C VAL A 374 19.96 -16.67 -15.18
N SER A 375 19.72 -15.62 -15.94
CA SER A 375 20.49 -15.27 -17.14
C SER A 375 20.64 -13.76 -17.28
N GLY A 376 21.50 -13.31 -18.21
CA GLY A 376 21.60 -11.90 -18.55
C GLY A 376 20.25 -11.38 -19.12
N ASP A 377 19.82 -10.20 -18.68
CA ASP A 377 18.60 -9.55 -19.15
C ASP A 377 18.87 -8.72 -20.42
N ALA A 378 18.95 -9.41 -21.56
CA ALA A 378 19.14 -8.76 -22.85
C ALA A 378 17.99 -7.82 -23.22
N ALA A 379 16.78 -8.06 -22.74
CA ALA A 379 15.62 -7.22 -23.03
C ALA A 379 15.74 -5.86 -22.33
N SER A 380 16.11 -5.85 -21.04
CA SER A 380 16.36 -4.61 -20.31
C SER A 380 17.54 -3.83 -20.88
N THR A 381 18.64 -4.51 -21.27
CA THR A 381 19.79 -3.88 -21.93
C THR A 381 19.37 -3.24 -23.25
N LYS A 382 18.59 -3.94 -24.07
CA LYS A 382 18.05 -3.39 -25.33
C LYS A 382 17.13 -2.18 -25.07
N ALA A 383 16.28 -2.24 -24.04
CA ALA A 383 15.40 -1.13 -23.68
C ALA A 383 16.21 0.10 -23.22
N ALA A 384 17.27 -0.10 -22.45
CA ALA A 384 18.17 0.99 -22.03
C ALA A 384 18.87 1.63 -23.24
N LEU A 385 19.33 0.82 -24.20
CA LEU A 385 19.93 1.30 -25.44
C LEU A 385 18.92 2.06 -26.31
N ASN A 386 17.70 1.56 -26.45
CA ASN A 386 16.63 2.28 -27.15
C ASN A 386 16.32 3.62 -26.50
N THR A 387 16.25 3.68 -25.17
CA THR A 387 16.06 4.95 -24.44
C THR A 387 17.19 5.94 -24.72
N PHE A 388 18.44 5.47 -24.76
CA PHE A 388 19.58 6.28 -25.15
C PHE A 388 19.41 6.85 -26.57
N ILE A 389 19.04 6.01 -27.54
CA ILE A 389 18.78 6.40 -28.94
C ILE A 389 17.70 7.48 -29.01
N GLU A 390 16.58 7.27 -28.33
CA GLU A 390 15.47 8.23 -28.28
C GLU A 390 15.92 9.59 -27.73
N LYS A 391 16.65 9.59 -26.60
CA LYS A 391 17.13 10.83 -25.99
C LYS A 391 18.18 11.55 -26.84
N TYR A 392 19.08 10.81 -27.49
CA TYR A 392 20.01 11.36 -28.46
C TYR A 392 19.26 12.04 -29.63
N ASN A 393 18.33 11.32 -30.23
CA ASN A 393 17.54 11.83 -31.34
C ASN A 393 16.70 13.06 -30.94
N ALA A 394 16.18 13.08 -29.73
CA ALA A 394 15.45 14.25 -29.21
C ALA A 394 16.33 15.50 -29.13
N VAL A 395 17.60 15.37 -28.71
CA VAL A 395 18.55 16.47 -28.67
C VAL A 395 18.85 16.96 -30.09
N GLN A 396 19.18 16.06 -31.02
CA GLN A 396 19.50 16.41 -32.41
C GLN A 396 18.31 17.09 -33.10
N ASN A 397 17.11 16.51 -33.00
CA ASN A 397 15.89 17.07 -33.53
C ASN A 397 15.57 18.48 -32.99
N ALA A 398 15.84 18.71 -31.69
CA ALA A 398 15.65 20.03 -31.09
C ALA A 398 16.66 21.06 -31.63
N ILE A 399 17.93 20.65 -31.75
CA ILE A 399 18.96 21.50 -32.33
C ILE A 399 18.55 21.86 -33.79
N ASP A 400 18.19 20.88 -34.61
CA ASP A 400 17.75 21.10 -35.98
C ASP A 400 16.51 21.99 -36.07
N LYS A 401 15.50 21.74 -35.26
CA LYS A 401 14.27 22.56 -35.16
C LYS A 401 14.57 24.02 -34.88
N TYR A 402 15.47 24.31 -33.96
CA TYR A 402 15.75 25.68 -33.55
C TYR A 402 16.84 26.39 -34.38
N THR A 403 17.63 25.64 -35.17
CA THR A 403 18.69 26.21 -36.03
C THR A 403 18.33 26.21 -37.52
N LYS A 404 17.26 25.50 -37.91
CA LYS A 404 16.84 25.32 -39.31
C LYS A 404 16.58 26.65 -40.01
N VAL A 405 17.07 26.74 -41.22
CA VAL A 405 16.68 27.78 -42.23
C VAL A 405 15.93 27.07 -43.32
N THR A 406 14.71 27.52 -43.60
CA THR A 406 13.86 26.96 -44.66
C THR A 406 13.71 28.01 -45.79
N VAL A 407 13.91 27.58 -47.00
CA VAL A 407 13.69 28.39 -48.23
C VAL A 407 12.51 27.80 -48.96
N ASP A 408 11.46 28.61 -49.16
CA ASP A 408 10.26 28.23 -49.89
C ASP A 408 10.06 29.32 -51.00
N GLY A 409 10.47 28.98 -52.18
CA GLY A 409 10.54 29.94 -53.27
C GLY A 409 11.50 31.09 -52.94
N THR A 410 10.97 32.33 -52.92
CA THR A 410 11.74 33.53 -52.52
C THR A 410 11.70 33.86 -51.04
N LYS A 411 10.94 33.07 -50.24
CA LYS A 411 10.76 33.31 -48.80
C LYS A 411 11.76 32.50 -47.99
N VAL A 412 12.62 33.20 -47.28
CA VAL A 412 13.55 32.60 -46.32
C VAL A 412 12.97 32.74 -44.90
N THR A 413 12.78 31.61 -44.23
CA THR A 413 12.35 31.59 -42.82
C THR A 413 13.47 30.98 -41.96
N SER A 414 13.91 31.73 -40.98
CA SER A 414 14.98 31.33 -40.04
C SER A 414 14.39 31.01 -38.70
N SER A 415 14.77 29.87 -38.12
CA SER A 415 14.43 29.50 -36.74
C SER A 415 15.16 30.44 -35.74
N VAL A 416 14.67 30.47 -34.51
CA VAL A 416 15.04 31.43 -33.46
C VAL A 416 16.54 31.42 -33.08
N LEU A 417 17.22 30.28 -33.25
CA LEU A 417 18.65 30.08 -33.01
C LEU A 417 19.44 29.79 -34.28
N SER A 418 18.88 30.14 -35.45
CA SER A 418 19.57 29.98 -36.73
C SER A 418 20.92 30.71 -36.70
N GLY A 419 21.97 30.06 -37.24
CA GLY A 419 23.33 30.58 -37.24
C GLY A 419 24.11 30.42 -35.93
N SER A 420 23.56 29.75 -34.88
CA SER A 420 24.35 29.44 -33.67
C SER A 420 25.44 28.41 -34.00
N ARG A 421 26.69 28.88 -33.95
CA ARG A 421 27.88 28.04 -34.17
C ARG A 421 28.07 27.05 -33.02
N GLU A 422 27.70 27.43 -31.81
CA GLU A 422 27.78 26.62 -30.60
C GLU A 422 26.89 25.38 -30.70
N LEU A 423 25.63 25.53 -31.11
CA LEU A 423 24.73 24.41 -31.28
C LEU A 423 25.16 23.47 -32.41
N ALA A 424 25.60 24.05 -33.53
CA ALA A 424 26.17 23.28 -34.63
C ALA A 424 27.45 22.51 -34.22
N SER A 425 28.26 23.08 -33.33
CA SER A 425 29.42 22.39 -32.74
C SER A 425 29.03 21.25 -31.82
N ILE A 426 28.03 21.46 -30.96
CA ILE A 426 27.50 20.42 -30.05
C ILE A 426 26.92 19.26 -30.86
N SER A 427 26.11 19.52 -31.87
CA SER A 427 25.54 18.48 -32.76
C SER A 427 26.62 17.64 -33.42
N ARG A 428 27.64 18.28 -33.99
CA ARG A 428 28.77 17.56 -34.63
C ARG A 428 29.61 16.75 -33.63
N GLU A 429 29.83 17.29 -32.42
CA GLU A 429 30.60 16.59 -31.39
C GLU A 429 29.86 15.38 -30.87
N LEU A 430 28.55 15.48 -30.63
CA LEU A 430 27.70 14.35 -30.26
C LEU A 430 27.75 13.24 -31.31
N ARG A 431 27.66 13.63 -32.61
CA ARG A 431 27.80 12.68 -33.72
C ARG A 431 29.18 12.03 -33.76
N ARG A 432 30.26 12.81 -33.58
CA ARG A 432 31.64 12.30 -33.56
C ARG A 432 31.84 11.28 -32.42
N MET A 433 31.29 11.56 -31.24
CA MET A 433 31.41 10.65 -30.08
C MET A 433 30.78 9.28 -30.36
N LEU A 434 29.66 9.22 -31.09
CA LEU A 434 29.00 7.95 -31.42
C LEU A 434 29.79 7.08 -32.40
N TYR A 435 30.62 7.69 -33.24
CA TYR A 435 31.54 6.96 -34.14
C TYR A 435 32.88 6.58 -33.51
N ALA A 436 33.17 7.17 -32.36
CA ALA A 436 34.48 6.91 -31.70
C ALA A 436 34.57 5.45 -31.27
N THR A 437 35.76 4.91 -31.34
CA THR A 437 36.08 3.62 -30.73
C THR A 437 35.96 3.73 -29.21
N GLY A 438 35.25 2.79 -28.61
CA GLY A 438 35.09 2.71 -27.16
C GLY A 438 36.45 2.51 -26.48
N LYS A 439 36.55 3.01 -25.24
CA LYS A 439 37.74 2.87 -24.42
C LYS A 439 37.41 2.07 -23.16
N ASP A 440 38.38 1.32 -22.67
CA ASP A 440 38.27 0.63 -21.39
C ASP A 440 38.42 1.61 -20.20
N GLN A 441 38.34 1.09 -18.97
CA GLN A 441 38.49 1.88 -17.74
C GLN A 441 39.85 2.53 -17.59
N ASN A 442 40.87 2.03 -18.32
CA ASN A 442 42.25 2.54 -18.32
C ASN A 442 42.49 3.54 -19.47
N GLY A 443 41.47 3.81 -20.29
CA GLY A 443 41.53 4.71 -21.43
C GLY A 443 42.13 4.08 -22.71
N ALA A 444 42.42 2.79 -22.71
CA ALA A 444 42.86 2.05 -23.89
C ALA A 444 41.67 1.73 -24.80
N GLU A 445 41.89 1.73 -26.12
CA GLU A 445 40.87 1.36 -27.10
C GLU A 445 40.44 -0.10 -26.94
N LEU A 446 39.12 -0.34 -27.02
CA LEU A 446 38.57 -1.68 -26.95
C LEU A 446 39.15 -2.57 -28.07
N SER A 447 39.58 -3.79 -27.68
CA SER A 447 40.17 -4.79 -28.56
C SER A 447 39.24 -5.96 -28.75
N GLY A 448 38.24 -5.99 -29.39
CA GLY A 448 37.28 -7.09 -29.56
C GLY A 448 36.50 -6.96 -30.88
N THR A 449 35.46 -7.76 -31.04
CA THR A 449 34.53 -7.68 -32.18
C THR A 449 33.57 -6.49 -32.05
N VAL A 450 33.29 -6.05 -30.83
CA VAL A 450 32.43 -4.88 -30.55
C VAL A 450 33.30 -3.76 -30.02
N LYS A 451 33.54 -2.75 -30.82
CA LYS A 451 34.37 -1.58 -30.49
C LYS A 451 33.59 -0.26 -30.52
N ARG A 452 32.49 -0.22 -31.25
CA ARG A 452 31.69 0.98 -31.51
C ARG A 452 30.21 0.66 -31.36
N LEU A 453 29.39 1.69 -31.21
CA LEU A 453 27.94 1.51 -31.20
C LEU A 453 27.41 0.95 -32.52
N SER A 454 28.03 1.26 -33.64
CA SER A 454 27.70 0.67 -34.95
C SER A 454 27.84 -0.87 -34.98
N ASP A 455 28.76 -1.42 -34.21
CA ASP A 455 28.95 -2.88 -34.11
C ASP A 455 27.82 -3.57 -33.35
N LEU A 456 27.04 -2.77 -32.60
CA LEU A 456 25.79 -3.18 -31.92
C LEU A 456 24.54 -2.90 -32.79
N GLY A 457 24.73 -2.44 -34.04
CA GLY A 457 23.62 -2.12 -34.95
C GLY A 457 23.06 -0.72 -34.80
N VAL A 458 23.66 0.15 -33.97
CA VAL A 458 23.24 1.55 -33.82
C VAL A 458 23.90 2.39 -34.91
N ASN A 459 23.15 2.69 -35.97
CA ASN A 459 23.66 3.41 -37.12
C ASN A 459 22.84 4.67 -37.40
N PHE A 460 23.45 5.67 -38.02
CA PHE A 460 22.75 6.88 -38.44
C PHE A 460 21.73 6.62 -39.55
N ALA A 461 20.59 7.28 -39.49
CA ALA A 461 19.56 7.25 -40.50
C ALA A 461 19.96 8.18 -41.69
N GLY A 462 20.71 7.65 -42.65
CA GLY A 462 21.10 8.40 -43.85
C GLY A 462 22.07 9.57 -43.56
N ILE A 463 21.76 10.74 -44.12
CA ILE A 463 22.55 11.98 -43.95
C ILE A 463 22.14 12.81 -42.70
N GLU A 464 21.09 12.40 -42.02
CA GLU A 464 20.58 13.12 -40.85
C GLU A 464 21.46 12.88 -39.61
N ASN A 465 21.30 13.72 -38.58
CA ASN A 465 22.05 13.62 -37.34
C ASN A 465 21.42 12.61 -36.34
N THR A 466 20.30 11.99 -36.68
CA THR A 466 19.58 11.00 -35.87
C THR A 466 20.07 9.57 -36.13
N ILE A 467 19.87 8.66 -35.16
CA ILE A 467 20.25 7.23 -35.19
C ILE A 467 19.02 6.34 -34.99
#